data_0fcffaf823a7a0dcd79e5013d0aab800
#
_entry.id   0fcffaf823a7a0dcd79e5013d0aab800
#
_cell.length_a   1.000
_cell.length_b   1.000
_cell.length_c   1.000
_cell.angle_alpha   90.00
_cell.angle_beta   90.00
_cell.angle_gamma   90.00
#
_symmetry.space_group_name_H-M   'P 1'
#
loop_
_entity.id
_entity.type
_entity.pdbx_description
1 polymer ?
#
loop_
_entity_poly.entity_id
_entity_poly.type
_entity_poly.pdbx_seq_one_letter_code
_entity_poly.pdbx_strand_id
1 'polypeptide(L)'
;MKKEELFEVLGNLEPGMVEKARSDRHPRRGVWKKWTAAAACAVIIGGAVLGVTTWRNGREGSAVRYPSGVTTVLAAYPASVERTMDAQKFMESDAHWDWWDSYRELTAKSAELQSGMDAYYQDLMKQMLVSEDENTVCSPINLYIAFAMLAETSDGNTRQQILDMLGAQDMDTLRKNISSLWKSNYADTPALKSVLANSLWLDGEETYNDTTLQRLAEQYYASTFRGTPGAEEMNQALRTWTDDNTGGLLKEYTKDMAIAPETVFELVSTIYYKAMWRENFWEVDTEKETFHGAAGDTTVDMMKKTEWMDVYQGEHFRAVSLSLQDSGSMYFLLPDENTDVNELVSSPDLMKVIRRDESSDNWYSPMVNLSVPKFKVSEKTDLIETVRALGVTDALDTDLADFSPLTGDKENLYLSKADHAATLEIDENGVTGAAYTELGISETAAEIPDDEIDFVLDRPFLFLVTGQDGSILFSGVVRNIAET
;
A
#
# COMPACT_ATOMS: atom_id res chain seq x y z
N MET A 1 2.44 36.31 -20.19
CA MET A 1 2.26 36.56 -18.75
C MET A 1 3.64 36.84 -18.15
N LYS A 2 3.86 38.01 -17.53
CA LYS A 2 5.14 38.32 -16.89
C LYS A 2 5.27 37.54 -15.60
N LYS A 3 6.50 37.20 -15.20
CA LYS A 3 6.79 36.39 -14.01
C LYS A 3 6.10 36.91 -12.72
N GLU A 4 5.88 38.19 -12.65
CA GLU A 4 5.22 38.90 -11.53
C GLU A 4 3.70 38.69 -11.52
N GLU A 5 3.09 38.56 -12.66
CA GLU A 5 1.64 38.27 -12.80
C GLU A 5 1.31 36.84 -12.35
N LEU A 6 2.27 35.90 -12.47
CA LEU A 6 2.11 34.51 -12.02
C LEU A 6 2.11 34.42 -10.48
N PHE A 7 2.88 35.27 -9.79
CA PHE A 7 2.94 35.30 -8.33
C PHE A 7 1.74 36.02 -7.70
N GLU A 8 1.12 36.95 -8.41
CA GLU A 8 -0.07 37.65 -7.97
C GLU A 8 -1.33 36.78 -8.07
N VAL A 9 -1.36 35.88 -9.07
CA VAL A 9 -2.44 34.89 -9.24
C VAL A 9 -2.36 33.75 -8.21
N LEU A 10 -1.16 33.44 -7.70
CA LEU A 10 -0.91 32.38 -6.72
C LEU A 10 -1.14 32.82 -5.24
N GLY A 11 -1.49 34.02 -5.00
CA GLY A 11 -2.18 34.71 -3.87
C GLY A 11 -1.83 34.35 -2.42
N ASN A 12 -0.88 33.45 -2.10
CA ASN A 12 -0.57 33.03 -0.73
C ASN A 12 0.91 32.69 -0.46
N LEU A 13 1.84 33.28 -1.19
CA LEU A 13 3.25 33.13 -0.86
C LEU A 13 3.68 34.27 0.08
N GLU A 14 4.20 33.91 1.25
CA GLU A 14 4.70 34.91 2.21
C GLU A 14 5.73 35.86 1.56
N PRO A 15 5.68 37.17 1.84
CA PRO A 15 6.59 38.16 1.27
C PRO A 15 8.06 37.85 1.44
N GLY A 16 8.45 37.13 2.51
CA GLY A 16 9.79 36.69 2.78
C GLY A 16 10.37 35.66 1.80
N MET A 17 9.52 34.86 1.12
CA MET A 17 9.98 33.88 0.11
C MET A 17 10.35 34.55 -1.22
N VAL A 18 9.65 35.64 -1.57
CA VAL A 18 9.94 36.41 -2.79
C VAL A 18 11.26 37.18 -2.65
N GLU A 19 11.58 37.68 -1.46
CA GLU A 19 12.81 38.40 -1.19
C GLU A 19 14.04 37.51 -1.14
N LYS A 20 13.89 36.30 -0.60
CA LYS A 20 14.96 35.27 -0.59
C LYS A 20 15.29 34.76 -2.00
N ALA A 21 14.32 34.67 -2.89
CA ALA A 21 14.53 34.33 -4.29
C ALA A 21 15.22 35.46 -5.09
N ARG A 22 15.14 36.72 -4.64
CA ARG A 22 15.83 37.87 -5.26
C ARG A 22 17.27 38.02 -4.82
N SER A 23 17.67 37.52 -3.64
CA SER A 23 19.02 37.69 -3.07
C SER A 23 20.04 36.66 -3.55
N ASP A 24 19.62 35.50 -4.01
CA ASP A 24 20.52 34.43 -4.48
C ASP A 24 20.88 34.58 -5.96
N ARG A 25 21.86 35.49 -6.24
CA ARG A 25 22.40 35.70 -7.60
C ARG A 25 23.62 34.84 -7.90
N HIS A 26 23.67 33.59 -7.47
CA HIS A 26 24.69 32.66 -7.95
C HIS A 26 24.02 31.38 -8.48
N PRO A 27 24.32 30.97 -9.74
CA PRO A 27 23.67 29.83 -10.37
C PRO A 27 24.29 28.54 -9.84
N ARG A 28 23.73 27.98 -8.80
CA ARG A 28 23.89 26.55 -8.47
C ARG A 28 22.89 25.78 -9.33
N ARG A 29 23.38 25.02 -10.30
CA ARG A 29 22.60 24.25 -11.27
C ARG A 29 21.58 23.27 -10.67
N GLY A 30 21.65 22.95 -9.37
CA GLY A 30 20.75 22.00 -8.69
C GLY A 30 19.42 22.58 -8.20
N VAL A 31 19.32 23.89 -7.98
CA VAL A 31 18.11 24.49 -7.37
C VAL A 31 16.96 24.66 -8.36
N TRP A 32 17.24 24.77 -9.65
CA TRP A 32 16.20 24.96 -10.67
C TRP A 32 15.33 23.72 -10.91
N LYS A 33 15.89 22.50 -10.78
CA LYS A 33 15.11 21.26 -10.93
C LYS A 33 14.10 21.04 -9.78
N LYS A 34 14.45 21.50 -8.55
CA LYS A 34 13.54 21.37 -7.38
C LYS A 34 12.30 22.27 -7.47
N TRP A 35 12.41 23.40 -8.18
CA TRP A 35 11.30 24.34 -8.34
C TRP A 35 10.33 23.99 -9.47
N THR A 36 10.78 23.24 -10.47
CA THR A 36 9.89 22.77 -11.56
C THR A 36 8.91 21.69 -11.08
N ALA A 37 9.27 20.87 -10.10
CA ALA A 37 8.35 19.87 -9.53
C ALA A 37 7.24 20.52 -8.67
N ALA A 38 7.59 21.53 -7.86
CA ALA A 38 6.62 22.27 -7.03
C ALA A 38 5.71 23.18 -7.87
N ALA A 39 6.22 23.77 -8.98
CA ALA A 39 5.41 24.59 -9.89
C ALA A 39 4.45 23.75 -10.75
N ALA A 40 4.79 22.50 -11.06
CA ALA A 40 3.90 21.60 -11.80
C ALA A 40 2.65 21.24 -10.98
N CYS A 41 2.77 21.09 -9.65
CA CYS A 41 1.62 20.83 -8.78
C CYS A 41 0.66 22.04 -8.68
N ALA A 42 1.18 23.28 -8.77
CA ALA A 42 0.35 24.49 -8.63
C ALA A 42 -0.42 24.89 -9.91
N VAL A 43 0.04 24.47 -11.10
CA VAL A 43 -0.60 24.81 -12.39
C VAL A 43 -1.82 23.93 -12.68
N ILE A 44 -1.95 22.77 -12.05
CA ILE A 44 -3.04 21.83 -12.29
C ILE A 44 -4.34 22.24 -11.59
N ILE A 45 -4.24 23.00 -10.50
CA ILE A 45 -5.42 23.45 -9.73
C ILE A 45 -6.24 24.54 -10.46
N GLY A 46 -5.62 25.32 -11.35
CA GLY A 46 -6.30 26.40 -12.12
C GLY A 46 -6.95 25.97 -13.43
N GLY A 47 -6.74 24.73 -13.90
CA GLY A 47 -7.22 24.24 -15.19
C GLY A 47 -8.48 23.40 -15.19
N ALA A 48 -9.03 23.10 -14.02
CA ALA A 48 -10.12 22.12 -13.86
C ALA A 48 -11.52 22.63 -14.27
N VAL A 49 -11.67 23.87 -14.74
CA VAL A 49 -12.99 24.43 -15.13
C VAL A 49 -13.24 24.42 -16.64
N LEU A 50 -12.22 24.16 -17.46
CA LEU A 50 -12.40 24.07 -18.92
C LEU A 50 -11.69 22.86 -19.50
N GLY A 51 -12.47 21.82 -19.71
CA GLY A 51 -12.25 20.82 -20.77
C GLY A 51 -10.90 20.10 -20.77
N VAL A 52 -10.96 18.85 -20.28
CA VAL A 52 -10.22 17.72 -20.86
C VAL A 52 -8.79 18.01 -21.30
N THR A 53 -7.85 17.55 -20.54
CA THR A 53 -6.74 16.82 -21.20
C THR A 53 -5.95 16.07 -20.15
N THR A 54 -6.10 14.76 -20.15
CA THR A 54 -5.02 13.76 -20.09
C THR A 54 -3.69 14.31 -19.58
N TRP A 55 -3.47 14.27 -18.29
CA TRP A 55 -2.13 14.33 -17.79
C TRP A 55 -1.82 13.08 -16.98
N ARG A 56 -1.58 12.02 -17.73
CA ARG A 56 -0.86 10.85 -17.27
C ARG A 56 0.48 10.89 -17.97
N ASN A 57 1.41 11.73 -17.47
CA ASN A 57 2.77 11.73 -17.99
C ASN A 57 3.49 10.51 -17.46
N GLY A 58 3.85 9.63 -18.37
CA GLY A 58 4.90 8.66 -18.20
C GLY A 58 4.57 7.19 -18.41
N ARG A 59 3.35 6.79 -18.78
CA ARG A 59 3.19 5.53 -19.52
C ARG A 59 3.31 5.86 -21.00
N GLU A 60 4.49 5.67 -21.56
CA GLU A 60 4.65 5.50 -23.00
C GLU A 60 3.97 4.19 -23.38
N GLY A 61 2.78 4.30 -23.91
CA GLY A 61 1.93 3.21 -24.36
C GLY A 61 0.49 3.59 -24.09
N SER A 62 -0.14 4.31 -25.01
CA SER A 62 -1.55 4.71 -25.10
C SER A 62 -2.14 5.27 -23.79
N ALA A 63 -2.52 6.55 -23.82
CA ALA A 63 -3.40 7.13 -22.81
C ALA A 63 -4.60 6.20 -22.61
N VAL A 64 -4.79 5.73 -21.36
CA VAL A 64 -5.96 4.91 -21.01
C VAL A 64 -7.19 5.71 -21.40
N ARG A 65 -7.98 5.18 -22.33
CA ARG A 65 -9.24 5.78 -22.76
C ARG A 65 -10.36 5.05 -22.04
N TYR A 66 -11.02 5.76 -21.18
CA TYR A 66 -12.26 5.27 -20.58
C TYR A 66 -13.40 5.35 -21.61
N PRO A 67 -14.42 4.47 -21.51
CA PRO A 67 -15.56 4.44 -22.41
C PRO A 67 -16.27 5.80 -22.51
N SER A 68 -16.86 6.09 -23.67
CA SER A 68 -17.76 7.24 -23.82
C SER A 68 -18.97 7.06 -22.93
N GLY A 69 -19.32 8.06 -22.14
CA GLY A 69 -20.39 7.97 -21.11
C GLY A 69 -19.87 7.94 -19.69
N VAL A 70 -18.55 7.79 -19.49
CA VAL A 70 -17.89 7.96 -18.19
C VAL A 70 -17.04 9.22 -18.21
N THR A 71 -17.39 10.19 -17.37
CA THR A 71 -16.59 11.41 -17.15
C THR A 71 -15.59 11.18 -16.04
N THR A 72 -14.35 11.62 -16.23
CA THR A 72 -13.25 11.36 -15.29
C THR A 72 -12.54 12.62 -14.85
N VAL A 73 -12.20 12.70 -13.56
CA VAL A 73 -11.24 13.66 -12.98
C VAL A 73 -10.16 12.83 -12.30
N LEU A 74 -8.98 12.76 -12.90
CA LEU A 74 -7.89 11.94 -12.38
C LEU A 74 -7.12 12.68 -11.28
N ALA A 75 -6.73 11.96 -10.24
CA ALA A 75 -5.86 12.48 -9.19
C ALA A 75 -4.46 12.81 -9.74
N ALA A 76 -3.85 13.84 -9.18
CA ALA A 76 -2.50 14.27 -9.54
C ALA A 76 -1.46 13.48 -8.74
N TYR A 77 -1.04 12.32 -9.26
CA TYR A 77 0.05 11.55 -8.67
C TYR A 77 1.42 12.22 -8.90
N PRO A 78 2.39 12.01 -8.00
CA PRO A 78 3.77 12.38 -8.26
C PRO A 78 4.28 11.78 -9.57
N ALA A 79 5.14 12.50 -10.28
CA ALA A 79 5.76 11.98 -11.49
C ALA A 79 6.64 10.77 -11.15
N SER A 80 6.56 9.72 -11.96
CA SER A 80 7.49 8.60 -11.84
C SER A 80 8.91 9.01 -12.20
N VAL A 81 9.87 8.36 -11.57
CA VAL A 81 11.29 8.64 -11.76
C VAL A 81 11.88 7.60 -12.71
N GLU A 82 12.41 8.04 -13.86
CA GLU A 82 13.22 7.23 -14.78
C GLU A 82 12.65 5.83 -15.12
N ARG A 83 11.34 5.70 -15.29
CA ARG A 83 10.61 4.41 -15.47
C ARG A 83 11.19 3.48 -16.53
N THR A 84 11.84 4.03 -17.55
CA THR A 84 12.41 3.26 -18.68
C THR A 84 13.83 2.78 -18.41
N MET A 85 14.43 3.19 -17.32
CA MET A 85 15.75 2.76 -16.91
C MET A 85 15.66 1.36 -16.27
N ASP A 86 16.69 0.57 -16.48
CA ASP A 86 16.92 -0.67 -15.75
C ASP A 86 17.10 -0.39 -14.24
N ALA A 87 16.61 -1.27 -13.37
CA ALA A 87 16.59 -1.05 -11.93
C ALA A 87 17.98 -0.84 -11.35
N GLN A 88 18.98 -1.63 -11.77
CA GLN A 88 20.35 -1.50 -11.29
C GLN A 88 20.96 -0.15 -11.72
N LYS A 89 20.82 0.20 -13.00
CA LYS A 89 21.30 1.49 -13.50
C LYS A 89 20.62 2.66 -12.80
N PHE A 90 19.34 2.50 -12.45
CA PHE A 90 18.64 3.51 -11.66
C PHE A 90 19.27 3.64 -10.26
N MET A 91 19.48 2.54 -9.54
CA MET A 91 20.08 2.54 -8.19
C MET A 91 21.50 3.14 -8.16
N GLU A 92 22.27 3.01 -9.25
CA GLU A 92 23.59 3.60 -9.40
C GLU A 92 23.58 5.08 -9.87
N SER A 93 22.39 5.64 -10.19
CA SER A 93 22.24 6.97 -10.77
C SER A 93 22.07 8.10 -9.75
N ASP A 94 22.42 9.34 -10.15
CA ASP A 94 22.09 10.54 -9.35
C ASP A 94 20.56 10.70 -9.16
N ALA A 95 19.73 10.19 -10.11
CA ALA A 95 18.29 10.26 -10.02
C ALA A 95 17.73 9.42 -8.86
N HIS A 96 18.35 8.27 -8.58
CA HIS A 96 18.00 7.46 -7.41
C HIS A 96 18.31 8.19 -6.11
N TRP A 97 19.52 8.77 -5.97
CA TRP A 97 19.93 9.47 -4.76
C TRP A 97 19.08 10.72 -4.49
N ASP A 98 18.73 11.50 -5.55
CA ASP A 98 17.86 12.67 -5.45
C ASP A 98 16.43 12.26 -5.00
N TRP A 99 15.91 11.15 -5.53
CA TRP A 99 14.62 10.60 -5.14
C TRP A 99 14.67 10.04 -3.71
N TRP A 100 15.68 9.23 -3.38
CA TRP A 100 15.83 8.56 -2.09
C TRP A 100 15.94 9.57 -0.93
N ASP A 101 16.70 10.64 -1.08
CA ASP A 101 16.79 11.68 -0.05
C ASP A 101 15.44 12.31 0.26
N SER A 102 14.64 12.57 -0.77
CA SER A 102 13.29 13.12 -0.62
C SER A 102 12.31 12.11 -0.02
N TYR A 103 12.40 10.85 -0.46
CA TYR A 103 11.56 9.75 0.01
C TYR A 103 11.83 9.44 1.50
N ARG A 104 13.09 9.38 1.89
CA ARG A 104 13.50 9.14 3.28
C ARG A 104 13.02 10.24 4.24
N GLU A 105 12.96 11.49 3.80
CA GLU A 105 12.40 12.58 4.62
C GLU A 105 10.89 12.40 4.86
N LEU A 106 10.16 11.95 3.84
CA LEU A 106 8.72 11.67 3.95
C LEU A 106 8.46 10.47 4.87
N THR A 107 9.20 9.38 4.69
CA THR A 107 9.03 8.15 5.48
C THR A 107 9.38 8.36 6.95
N ALA A 108 10.41 9.14 7.26
CA ALA A 108 10.76 9.46 8.65
C ALA A 108 9.64 10.21 9.39
N LYS A 109 8.93 11.11 8.70
CA LYS A 109 7.76 11.80 9.30
C LYS A 109 6.58 10.89 9.52
N SER A 110 6.33 9.98 8.58
CA SER A 110 5.23 9.03 8.66
C SER A 110 5.47 7.95 9.72
N ALA A 111 6.73 7.58 9.97
CA ALA A 111 7.09 6.60 10.98
C ALA A 111 6.61 6.98 12.40
N GLU A 112 6.54 8.29 12.70
CA GLU A 112 6.02 8.78 13.99
C GLU A 112 4.52 8.46 14.20
N LEU A 113 3.77 8.19 13.12
CA LEU A 113 2.34 7.89 13.16
C LEU A 113 2.06 6.42 13.44
N GLN A 114 3.02 5.53 13.19
CA GLN A 114 2.78 4.10 13.14
C GLN A 114 2.33 3.49 14.47
N SER A 115 2.89 3.93 15.59
CA SER A 115 2.48 3.43 16.92
C SER A 115 1.02 3.76 17.25
N GLY A 116 0.47 4.85 16.71
CA GLY A 116 -0.94 5.20 16.83
C GLY A 116 -1.89 4.29 16.03
N MET A 117 -1.35 3.52 15.08
CA MET A 117 -2.12 2.61 14.22
C MET A 117 -2.05 1.15 14.68
N ASP A 118 -1.27 0.82 15.69
CA ASP A 118 -1.02 -0.57 16.11
C ASP A 118 -2.30 -1.30 16.52
N ALA A 119 -3.20 -0.65 17.24
CA ALA A 119 -4.49 -1.23 17.61
C ALA A 119 -5.34 -1.56 16.38
N TYR A 120 -5.44 -0.64 15.43
CA TYR A 120 -6.14 -0.86 14.17
C TYR A 120 -5.56 -2.06 13.42
N TYR A 121 -4.23 -2.12 13.27
CA TYR A 121 -3.57 -3.23 12.58
C TYR A 121 -3.87 -4.58 13.25
N GLN A 122 -3.76 -4.65 14.57
CA GLN A 122 -4.03 -5.88 15.33
C GLN A 122 -5.48 -6.32 15.18
N ASP A 123 -6.44 -5.42 15.35
CA ASP A 123 -7.86 -5.73 15.29
C ASP A 123 -8.28 -6.12 13.87
N LEU A 124 -7.78 -5.43 12.84
CA LEU A 124 -8.03 -5.80 11.45
C LEU A 124 -7.46 -7.19 11.13
N MET A 125 -6.18 -7.44 11.46
CA MET A 125 -5.53 -8.71 11.16
C MET A 125 -6.24 -9.89 11.84
N LYS A 126 -6.72 -9.72 13.08
CA LYS A 126 -7.54 -10.75 13.76
C LYS A 126 -8.83 -11.07 13.00
N GLN A 127 -9.46 -10.08 12.37
CA GLN A 127 -10.68 -10.31 11.60
C GLN A 127 -10.40 -10.92 10.21
N MET A 128 -9.26 -10.58 9.61
CA MET A 128 -8.98 -10.91 8.22
C MET A 128 -8.14 -12.19 8.05
N LEU A 129 -7.26 -12.53 9.01
CA LEU A 129 -6.25 -13.56 8.81
C LEU A 129 -6.56 -14.89 9.50
N VAL A 130 -7.52 -14.93 10.42
CA VAL A 130 -7.89 -16.16 11.11
C VAL A 130 -8.76 -17.02 10.18
N SER A 131 -8.31 -18.25 9.93
CA SER A 131 -9.01 -19.26 9.12
C SER A 131 -8.64 -20.66 9.63
N GLU A 132 -9.42 -21.68 9.29
CA GLU A 132 -9.07 -23.07 9.58
C GLU A 132 -8.08 -23.62 8.54
N ASP A 133 -8.41 -23.51 7.25
CA ASP A 133 -7.68 -24.20 6.19
C ASP A 133 -7.18 -23.26 5.06
N GLU A 134 -7.79 -22.09 4.89
CA GLU A 134 -7.53 -21.24 3.73
C GLU A 134 -6.32 -20.32 3.94
N ASN A 135 -5.58 -20.08 2.88
CA ASN A 135 -4.60 -19.01 2.86
C ASN A 135 -5.31 -17.67 2.92
N THR A 136 -4.80 -16.75 3.73
CA THR A 136 -5.37 -15.43 3.90
C THR A 136 -4.36 -14.34 3.60
N VAL A 137 -4.80 -13.25 2.97
CA VAL A 137 -3.96 -12.07 2.72
C VAL A 137 -4.78 -10.80 2.66
N CYS A 138 -4.32 -9.74 3.32
CA CYS A 138 -4.92 -8.42 3.21
C CYS A 138 -3.85 -7.33 3.12
N SER A 139 -4.29 -6.12 2.76
CA SER A 139 -3.46 -4.92 2.79
C SER A 139 -3.99 -3.94 3.83
N PRO A 140 -3.45 -3.95 5.06
CA PRO A 140 -3.94 -3.12 6.15
C PRO A 140 -3.89 -1.62 5.87
N ILE A 141 -2.81 -1.12 5.26
CA ILE A 141 -2.68 0.30 4.90
C ILE A 141 -3.72 0.73 3.85
N ASN A 142 -3.99 -0.15 2.87
CA ASN A 142 -4.96 0.14 1.83
C ASN A 142 -6.38 0.25 2.39
N LEU A 143 -6.73 -0.65 3.31
CA LEU A 143 -8.00 -0.61 4.03
C LEU A 143 -8.10 0.61 4.95
N TYR A 144 -7.01 0.99 5.63
CA TYR A 144 -6.97 2.23 6.42
C TYR A 144 -7.33 3.45 5.59
N ILE A 145 -6.74 3.57 4.40
CA ILE A 145 -7.01 4.68 3.48
C ILE A 145 -8.45 4.64 2.96
N ALA A 146 -8.96 3.45 2.60
CA ALA A 146 -10.35 3.29 2.13
C ALA A 146 -11.36 3.69 3.21
N PHE A 147 -11.16 3.26 4.46
CA PHE A 147 -12.02 3.65 5.59
C PHE A 147 -11.89 5.14 5.93
N ALA A 148 -10.72 5.72 5.78
CA ALA A 148 -10.55 7.16 5.96
C ALA A 148 -11.28 7.97 4.87
N MET A 149 -11.35 7.47 3.62
CA MET A 149 -12.21 8.06 2.57
C MET A 149 -13.69 7.93 2.95
N LEU A 150 -14.11 6.80 3.51
CA LEU A 150 -15.48 6.61 4.00
C LEU A 150 -15.81 7.60 5.14
N ALA A 151 -14.88 7.86 6.06
CA ALA A 151 -15.03 8.87 7.10
C ALA A 151 -15.18 10.28 6.52
N GLU A 152 -14.47 10.61 5.42
CA GLU A 152 -14.58 11.92 4.74
C GLU A 152 -15.95 12.10 4.09
N THR A 153 -16.60 11.03 3.66
CA THR A 153 -17.94 11.05 3.03
C THR A 153 -19.09 10.99 4.04
N SER A 154 -18.83 10.71 5.31
CA SER A 154 -19.84 10.50 6.38
C SER A 154 -19.84 11.61 7.41
N ASP A 155 -20.87 11.68 8.27
CA ASP A 155 -20.98 12.59 9.42
C ASP A 155 -21.60 11.89 10.65
N GLY A 156 -21.79 12.66 11.72
CA GLY A 156 -22.43 12.20 12.94
C GLY A 156 -21.79 10.96 13.54
N ASN A 157 -22.63 10.02 14.01
CA ASN A 157 -22.17 8.78 14.64
C ASN A 157 -21.54 7.80 13.65
N THR A 158 -22.00 7.81 12.39
CA THR A 158 -21.37 7.03 11.31
C THR A 158 -19.88 7.36 11.18
N ARG A 159 -19.53 8.64 11.10
CA ARG A 159 -18.14 9.11 11.07
C ARG A 159 -17.41 8.76 12.36
N GLN A 160 -18.03 8.95 13.52
CA GLN A 160 -17.37 8.71 14.80
C GLN A 160 -16.96 7.26 14.97
N GLN A 161 -17.80 6.30 14.61
CA GLN A 161 -17.46 4.87 14.64
C GLN A 161 -16.26 4.56 13.74
N ILE A 162 -16.17 5.18 12.56
CA ILE A 162 -15.03 4.99 11.67
C ILE A 162 -13.75 5.61 12.26
N LEU A 163 -13.84 6.82 12.86
CA LEU A 163 -12.69 7.44 13.53
C LEU A 163 -12.19 6.60 14.70
N ASP A 164 -13.11 6.06 15.50
CA ASP A 164 -12.77 5.19 16.64
C ASP A 164 -12.07 3.92 16.17
N MET A 165 -12.57 3.28 15.11
CA MET A 165 -11.93 2.12 14.48
C MET A 165 -10.53 2.43 13.96
N LEU A 166 -10.33 3.60 13.35
CA LEU A 166 -9.02 4.04 12.82
C LEU A 166 -8.07 4.58 13.90
N GLY A 167 -8.51 4.71 15.15
CA GLY A 167 -7.76 5.33 16.23
C GLY A 167 -7.52 6.83 16.02
N ALA A 168 -8.34 7.49 15.21
CA ALA A 168 -8.19 8.90 14.88
C ALA A 168 -9.04 9.79 15.81
N GLN A 169 -8.43 10.85 16.36
CA GLN A 169 -9.14 11.76 17.29
C GLN A 169 -10.18 12.65 16.60
N ASP A 170 -9.88 13.08 15.39
CA ASP A 170 -10.73 13.95 14.58
C ASP A 170 -10.35 13.90 13.10
N MET A 171 -11.21 14.47 12.24
CA MET A 171 -10.99 14.50 10.79
C MET A 171 -9.78 15.31 10.36
N ASP A 172 -9.41 16.36 11.08
CA ASP A 172 -8.26 17.20 10.71
C ASP A 172 -6.93 16.47 10.94
N THR A 173 -6.86 15.70 12.03
CA THR A 173 -5.76 14.80 12.32
C THR A 173 -5.72 13.66 11.30
N LEU A 174 -6.86 13.00 11.03
CA LEU A 174 -6.94 11.92 10.06
C LEU A 174 -6.47 12.36 8.67
N ARG A 175 -6.92 13.50 8.17
CA ARG A 175 -6.54 14.06 6.86
C ARG A 175 -5.03 14.28 6.74
N LYS A 176 -4.41 14.85 7.79
CA LYS A 176 -2.94 15.04 7.82
C LYS A 176 -2.19 13.73 7.79
N ASN A 177 -2.64 12.77 8.60
CA ASN A 177 -2.04 11.45 8.69
C ASN A 177 -2.15 10.71 7.35
N ILE A 178 -3.33 10.68 6.73
CA ILE A 178 -3.54 10.05 5.42
C ILE A 178 -2.63 10.64 4.35
N SER A 179 -2.55 11.96 4.25
CA SER A 179 -1.66 12.60 3.28
C SER A 179 -0.18 12.26 3.50
N SER A 180 0.24 12.10 4.76
CA SER A 180 1.59 11.66 5.11
C SER A 180 1.81 10.19 4.76
N LEU A 181 0.91 9.31 5.20
CA LEU A 181 0.93 7.86 4.95
C LEU A 181 0.94 7.55 3.45
N TRP A 182 0.08 8.22 2.67
CA TRP A 182 0.03 8.01 1.23
C TRP A 182 1.34 8.40 0.56
N LYS A 183 1.90 9.57 0.88
CA LYS A 183 3.15 10.07 0.28
C LYS A 183 4.37 9.22 0.65
N SER A 184 4.43 8.72 1.87
CA SER A 184 5.53 7.88 2.36
C SER A 184 5.50 6.46 1.80
N ASN A 185 4.32 6.01 1.36
CA ASN A 185 4.14 4.68 0.78
C ASN A 185 3.94 4.69 -0.74
N TYR A 186 3.97 5.86 -1.38
CA TYR A 186 3.91 5.95 -2.84
C TYR A 186 5.32 6.02 -3.45
N ALA A 187 5.68 5.01 -4.19
CA ALA A 187 6.90 4.95 -4.99
C ALA A 187 6.61 4.37 -6.37
N ASP A 188 7.13 5.01 -7.42
CA ASP A 188 7.00 4.53 -8.79
C ASP A 188 8.34 4.74 -9.51
N THR A 189 9.30 3.89 -9.13
CA THR A 189 10.67 3.88 -9.65
C THR A 189 10.96 2.56 -10.36
N PRO A 190 12.07 2.41 -11.08
CA PRO A 190 12.50 1.12 -11.62
C PRO A 190 12.73 0.04 -10.55
N ALA A 191 13.24 0.40 -9.36
CA ALA A 191 13.60 -0.52 -8.29
C ALA A 191 12.44 -0.85 -7.34
N LEU A 192 11.51 0.12 -7.12
CA LEU A 192 10.39 -0.02 -6.21
C LEU A 192 9.10 0.44 -6.85
N LYS A 193 8.09 -0.42 -6.86
CA LYS A 193 6.70 -0.10 -7.16
C LYS A 193 5.88 -0.24 -5.89
N SER A 194 5.42 0.87 -5.35
CA SER A 194 4.44 0.93 -4.27
C SER A 194 3.40 1.97 -4.70
N VAL A 195 2.45 1.54 -5.53
CA VAL A 195 1.47 2.42 -6.18
C VAL A 195 0.13 2.27 -5.49
N LEU A 196 -0.11 3.15 -4.54
CA LEU A 196 -1.41 3.30 -3.89
C LEU A 196 -2.32 4.13 -4.79
N ALA A 197 -3.49 3.62 -5.15
CA ALA A 197 -4.43 4.32 -6.00
C ALA A 197 -5.84 4.25 -5.43
N ASN A 198 -6.50 5.40 -5.38
CA ASN A 198 -7.85 5.54 -4.86
C ASN A 198 -8.78 6.10 -5.92
N SER A 199 -10.03 5.67 -5.92
CA SER A 199 -11.05 6.19 -6.81
C SER A 199 -12.42 6.26 -6.16
N LEU A 200 -13.22 7.17 -6.69
CA LEU A 200 -14.62 7.39 -6.33
C LEU A 200 -15.48 7.26 -7.59
N TRP A 201 -16.44 6.35 -7.56
CA TRP A 201 -17.36 6.05 -8.64
C TRP A 201 -18.74 6.58 -8.29
N LEU A 202 -19.28 7.47 -9.10
CA LEU A 202 -20.47 8.26 -8.79
C LEU A 202 -21.58 8.03 -9.82
N ASP A 203 -22.83 7.94 -9.37
CA ASP A 203 -23.98 8.07 -10.24
C ASP A 203 -23.97 9.46 -10.90
N GLY A 204 -23.97 9.48 -12.23
CA GLY A 204 -23.91 10.71 -13.02
C GLY A 204 -25.16 11.57 -12.92
N GLU A 205 -26.28 11.02 -12.50
CA GLU A 205 -27.57 11.73 -12.34
C GLU A 205 -27.68 12.43 -10.98
N GLU A 206 -26.83 12.09 -10.00
CA GLU A 206 -26.87 12.62 -8.66
C GLU A 206 -26.01 13.87 -8.47
N THR A 207 -26.33 14.65 -7.45
CA THR A 207 -25.58 15.86 -7.06
C THR A 207 -24.70 15.57 -5.85
N TYR A 208 -23.44 15.98 -5.93
CA TYR A 208 -22.44 15.76 -4.87
C TYR A 208 -21.81 17.07 -4.42
N ASN A 209 -21.31 17.08 -3.19
CA ASN A 209 -20.62 18.22 -2.60
C ASN A 209 -19.19 18.34 -3.18
N ASP A 210 -18.98 19.39 -3.97
CA ASP A 210 -17.68 19.66 -4.61
C ASP A 210 -16.53 19.80 -3.59
N THR A 211 -16.80 20.32 -2.38
CA THR A 211 -15.77 20.45 -1.34
C THR A 211 -15.28 19.09 -0.87
N THR A 212 -16.17 18.11 -0.71
CA THR A 212 -15.80 16.75 -0.32
C THR A 212 -15.05 16.07 -1.46
N LEU A 213 -15.51 16.20 -2.71
CA LEU A 213 -14.80 15.67 -3.87
C LEU A 213 -13.39 16.24 -4.01
N GLN A 214 -13.24 17.55 -3.79
CA GLN A 214 -11.94 18.22 -3.82
C GLN A 214 -11.01 17.68 -2.71
N ARG A 215 -11.50 17.50 -1.49
CA ARG A 215 -10.71 16.92 -0.40
C ARG A 215 -10.25 15.48 -0.71
N LEU A 216 -11.15 14.65 -1.25
CA LEU A 216 -10.80 13.28 -1.66
C LEU A 216 -9.70 13.30 -2.72
N ALA A 217 -9.75 14.21 -3.69
CA ALA A 217 -8.73 14.34 -4.71
C ALA A 217 -7.38 14.85 -4.17
N GLU A 218 -7.39 15.87 -3.29
CA GLU A 218 -6.18 16.56 -2.83
C GLU A 218 -5.47 15.84 -1.67
N GLN A 219 -6.21 15.19 -0.77
CA GLN A 219 -5.66 14.61 0.45
C GLN A 219 -5.56 13.09 0.41
N TYR A 220 -6.48 12.43 -0.32
CA TYR A 220 -6.53 10.97 -0.47
C TYR A 220 -6.09 10.51 -1.86
N TYR A 221 -5.75 11.45 -2.75
CA TYR A 221 -5.33 11.15 -4.13
C TYR A 221 -6.35 10.30 -4.89
N ALA A 222 -7.64 10.51 -4.61
CA ALA A 222 -8.73 9.77 -5.23
C ALA A 222 -9.13 10.36 -6.58
N SER A 223 -9.10 9.53 -7.63
CA SER A 223 -9.66 9.86 -8.93
C SER A 223 -11.18 9.70 -8.91
N THR A 224 -11.90 10.60 -9.54
CA THR A 224 -13.38 10.57 -9.59
C THR A 224 -13.87 10.16 -10.97
N PHE A 225 -14.82 9.24 -11.01
CA PHE A 225 -15.50 8.75 -12.20
C PHE A 225 -17.02 8.95 -12.04
N ARG A 226 -17.68 9.46 -13.07
CA ARG A 226 -19.14 9.66 -13.09
C ARG A 226 -19.73 9.00 -14.32
N GLY A 227 -20.77 8.21 -14.12
CA GLY A 227 -21.44 7.49 -15.19
C GLY A 227 -22.76 6.89 -14.70
N THR A 228 -23.32 5.96 -15.44
CA THR A 228 -24.55 5.24 -15.05
C THR A 228 -24.18 3.95 -14.33
N PRO A 229 -24.48 3.79 -13.02
CA PRO A 229 -24.27 2.55 -12.29
C PRO A 229 -24.97 1.38 -13.00
N GLY A 230 -24.33 0.21 -12.99
CA GLY A 230 -24.80 -0.99 -13.70
C GLY A 230 -24.58 -1.01 -15.21
N ALA A 231 -24.26 0.14 -15.83
CA ALA A 231 -23.96 0.16 -17.25
C ALA A 231 -22.59 -0.49 -17.54
N GLU A 232 -22.49 -1.20 -18.68
CA GLU A 232 -21.26 -1.91 -19.07
C GLU A 232 -20.07 -0.94 -19.25
N GLU A 233 -20.32 0.27 -19.72
CA GLU A 233 -19.29 1.31 -19.88
C GLU A 233 -18.65 1.69 -18.54
N MET A 234 -19.47 1.81 -17.49
CA MET A 234 -18.97 2.12 -16.15
C MET A 234 -18.23 0.93 -15.52
N ASN A 235 -18.76 -0.27 -15.68
CA ASN A 235 -18.12 -1.50 -15.23
C ASN A 235 -16.80 -1.76 -15.95
N GLN A 236 -16.73 -1.50 -17.26
CA GLN A 236 -15.50 -1.59 -18.03
C GLN A 236 -14.47 -0.54 -17.58
N ALA A 237 -14.91 0.68 -17.28
CA ALA A 237 -14.03 1.72 -16.74
C ALA A 237 -13.44 1.30 -15.39
N LEU A 238 -14.25 0.73 -14.48
CA LEU A 238 -13.83 0.22 -13.18
C LEU A 238 -12.77 -0.88 -13.33
N ARG A 239 -13.04 -1.90 -14.14
CA ARG A 239 -12.11 -2.99 -14.41
C ARG A 239 -10.79 -2.48 -14.99
N THR A 240 -10.87 -1.59 -15.98
CA THR A 240 -9.68 -0.98 -16.61
C THR A 240 -8.86 -0.20 -15.59
N TRP A 241 -9.51 0.62 -14.76
CA TRP A 241 -8.82 1.41 -13.74
C TRP A 241 -8.13 0.50 -12.70
N THR A 242 -8.81 -0.54 -12.25
CA THR A 242 -8.25 -1.49 -11.28
C THR A 242 -7.07 -2.26 -11.87
N ASP A 243 -7.20 -2.80 -13.09
CA ASP A 243 -6.11 -3.52 -13.77
C ASP A 243 -4.87 -2.63 -13.96
N ASP A 244 -5.09 -1.38 -14.37
CA ASP A 244 -4.00 -0.43 -14.59
C ASP A 244 -3.24 -0.07 -13.30
N ASN A 245 -3.96 0.05 -12.18
CA ASN A 245 -3.38 0.45 -10.91
C ASN A 245 -2.87 -0.72 -10.07
N THR A 246 -3.13 -1.95 -10.49
CA THR A 246 -2.60 -3.18 -9.87
C THR A 246 -1.59 -3.92 -10.75
N GLY A 247 -1.15 -3.31 -11.87
CA GLY A 247 -0.25 -3.97 -12.82
C GLY A 247 -0.84 -5.24 -13.44
N GLY A 248 -2.17 -5.40 -13.36
CA GLY A 248 -2.89 -6.57 -13.84
C GLY A 248 -2.82 -7.80 -12.92
N LEU A 249 -2.30 -7.67 -11.71
CA LEU A 249 -2.19 -8.78 -10.75
C LEU A 249 -3.55 -9.30 -10.27
N LEU A 250 -4.57 -8.42 -10.29
CA LEU A 250 -5.92 -8.75 -9.86
C LEU A 250 -6.86 -9.13 -11.02
N LYS A 251 -6.36 -9.41 -12.23
CA LYS A 251 -7.18 -9.71 -13.42
C LYS A 251 -8.22 -10.80 -13.23
N GLU A 252 -7.93 -11.81 -12.41
CA GLU A 252 -8.89 -12.88 -12.14
C GLU A 252 -10.10 -12.37 -11.33
N TYR A 253 -9.88 -11.38 -10.46
CA TYR A 253 -10.92 -10.77 -9.63
C TYR A 253 -11.65 -9.63 -10.34
N THR A 254 -10.95 -8.87 -11.21
CA THR A 254 -11.53 -7.73 -11.92
C THR A 254 -12.56 -8.14 -12.96
N LYS A 255 -12.51 -9.36 -13.48
CA LYS A 255 -13.48 -9.89 -14.47
C LYS A 255 -14.93 -9.75 -14.00
N ASP A 256 -15.17 -9.97 -12.73
CA ASP A 256 -16.50 -9.98 -12.10
C ASP A 256 -16.82 -8.67 -11.37
N MET A 257 -15.92 -7.68 -11.42
CA MET A 257 -16.20 -6.37 -10.81
C MET A 257 -17.28 -5.62 -11.58
N ALA A 258 -18.30 -5.21 -10.84
CA ALA A 258 -19.41 -4.41 -11.36
C ALA A 258 -19.97 -3.52 -10.27
N ILE A 259 -20.41 -2.35 -10.67
CA ILE A 259 -21.13 -1.39 -9.82
C ILE A 259 -22.63 -1.72 -9.98
N ALA A 260 -23.31 -1.94 -8.86
CA ALA A 260 -24.73 -2.27 -8.88
C ALA A 260 -25.57 -1.08 -9.39
N PRO A 261 -26.69 -1.31 -10.10
CA PRO A 261 -27.51 -0.24 -10.68
C PRO A 261 -28.05 0.77 -9.65
N GLU A 262 -28.24 0.35 -8.40
CA GLU A 262 -28.72 1.16 -7.28
C GLU A 262 -27.62 1.92 -6.54
N THR A 263 -26.35 1.76 -6.94
CA THR A 263 -25.22 2.38 -6.29
C THR A 263 -25.21 3.90 -6.52
N VAL A 264 -25.22 4.67 -5.43
CA VAL A 264 -25.06 6.15 -5.48
C VAL A 264 -23.61 6.53 -5.60
N PHE A 265 -22.74 5.91 -4.78
CA PHE A 265 -21.30 6.03 -4.90
C PHE A 265 -20.60 4.75 -4.44
N GLU A 266 -19.39 4.50 -4.98
CA GLU A 266 -18.50 3.41 -4.57
C GLU A 266 -17.08 3.94 -4.44
N LEU A 267 -16.39 3.57 -3.35
CA LEU A 267 -14.99 3.86 -3.08
C LEU A 267 -14.15 2.63 -3.42
N VAL A 268 -13.09 2.80 -4.19
CA VAL A 268 -12.17 1.71 -4.53
C VAL A 268 -10.75 2.15 -4.24
N SER A 269 -10.05 1.33 -3.46
CA SER A 269 -8.64 1.53 -3.13
C SER A 269 -7.84 0.31 -3.57
N THR A 270 -6.67 0.52 -4.17
CA THR A 270 -5.79 -0.53 -4.65
C THR A 270 -4.34 -0.26 -4.28
N ILE A 271 -3.55 -1.32 -4.16
CA ILE A 271 -2.10 -1.24 -4.05
C ILE A 271 -1.45 -2.18 -5.07
N TYR A 272 -0.49 -1.66 -5.83
CA TYR A 272 0.45 -2.44 -6.62
C TYR A 272 1.83 -2.34 -5.98
N TYR A 273 2.34 -3.46 -5.51
CA TYR A 273 3.62 -3.51 -4.83
C TYR A 273 4.57 -4.47 -5.53
N LYS A 274 5.82 -4.03 -5.69
CA LYS A 274 6.92 -4.84 -6.21
C LYS A 274 8.22 -4.26 -5.68
N ALA A 275 8.96 -5.08 -4.96
CA ALA A 275 10.26 -4.72 -4.40
C ALA A 275 11.22 -5.90 -4.52
N MET A 276 12.48 -5.62 -4.78
CA MET A 276 13.54 -6.62 -4.77
C MET A 276 13.98 -6.90 -3.33
N TRP A 277 14.48 -8.10 -3.07
CA TRP A 277 15.28 -8.33 -1.87
C TRP A 277 16.51 -7.42 -1.91
N ARG A 278 16.95 -6.92 -0.78
CA ARG A 278 18.25 -6.23 -0.71
C ARG A 278 19.40 -7.17 -1.04
N GLU A 279 19.27 -8.44 -0.63
CA GLU A 279 20.15 -9.55 -0.93
C GLU A 279 19.31 -10.71 -1.45
N ASN A 280 19.42 -11.00 -2.75
CA ASN A 280 18.62 -12.01 -3.43
C ASN A 280 18.95 -13.42 -2.93
N PHE A 281 18.01 -14.35 -3.11
CA PHE A 281 18.33 -15.77 -3.09
C PHE A 281 18.97 -16.18 -4.42
N TRP A 282 19.81 -17.20 -4.37
CA TRP A 282 20.41 -17.77 -5.58
C TRP A 282 19.51 -18.89 -6.12
N GLU A 283 19.14 -18.85 -7.38
CA GLU A 283 18.32 -19.92 -8.00
C GLU A 283 18.97 -21.30 -7.89
N VAL A 284 20.33 -21.36 -7.87
CA VAL A 284 21.06 -22.62 -7.74
C VAL A 284 20.93 -23.26 -6.36
N ASP A 285 20.56 -22.48 -5.35
CA ASP A 285 20.36 -22.92 -3.97
C ASP A 285 18.87 -23.19 -3.67
N THR A 286 17.99 -23.02 -4.66
CA THR A 286 16.58 -23.40 -4.56
C THR A 286 16.43 -24.90 -4.79
N GLU A 287 15.85 -25.61 -3.82
CA GLU A 287 15.68 -27.05 -3.84
C GLU A 287 14.21 -27.45 -3.63
N LYS A 288 13.85 -28.64 -4.14
CA LYS A 288 12.53 -29.23 -3.88
C LYS A 288 12.50 -29.83 -2.48
N GLU A 289 11.58 -29.31 -1.64
CA GLU A 289 11.36 -29.80 -0.27
C GLU A 289 9.87 -29.99 0.04
N THR A 290 9.59 -30.65 1.15
CA THR A 290 8.20 -30.85 1.61
C THR A 290 7.73 -29.66 2.42
N PHE A 291 6.56 -29.15 2.08
CA PHE A 291 5.79 -28.22 2.92
C PHE A 291 4.63 -28.98 3.56
N HIS A 292 4.56 -28.95 4.89
CA HIS A 292 3.55 -29.61 5.71
C HIS A 292 2.33 -28.70 5.88
N GLY A 293 1.50 -28.61 4.84
CA GLY A 293 0.35 -27.72 4.81
C GLY A 293 -0.86 -28.25 5.61
N ALA A 294 -1.83 -27.36 5.89
CA ALA A 294 -3.07 -27.73 6.58
C ALA A 294 -3.89 -28.78 5.78
N ALA A 295 -3.84 -28.72 4.46
CA ALA A 295 -4.51 -29.70 3.58
C ALA A 295 -3.66 -30.95 3.32
N GLY A 296 -2.43 -31.03 3.81
CA GLY A 296 -1.48 -32.13 3.63
C GLY A 296 -0.16 -31.69 3.05
N ASP A 297 0.75 -32.65 2.90
CA ASP A 297 2.11 -32.44 2.41
C ASP A 297 2.13 -32.13 0.91
N THR A 298 2.91 -31.12 0.51
CA THR A 298 3.15 -30.75 -0.89
C THR A 298 4.64 -30.58 -1.15
N THR A 299 5.08 -30.76 -2.39
CA THR A 299 6.46 -30.48 -2.81
C THR A 299 6.55 -29.06 -3.35
N VAL A 300 7.44 -28.26 -2.78
CA VAL A 300 7.62 -26.85 -3.12
C VAL A 300 9.07 -26.52 -3.47
N ASP A 301 9.26 -25.42 -4.19
CA ASP A 301 10.57 -24.82 -4.40
C ASP A 301 10.97 -24.03 -3.15
N MET A 302 11.98 -24.51 -2.40
CA MET A 302 12.49 -23.91 -1.19
C MET A 302 13.75 -23.11 -1.49
N MET A 303 13.70 -21.79 -1.40
CA MET A 303 14.83 -20.86 -1.56
C MET A 303 15.68 -20.88 -0.30
N LYS A 304 17.00 -20.97 -0.43
CA LYS A 304 17.91 -21.10 0.70
C LYS A 304 19.01 -20.05 0.70
N LYS A 305 19.40 -19.62 1.89
CA LYS A 305 20.62 -18.84 2.13
C LYS A 305 21.06 -18.94 3.58
N THR A 306 22.35 -18.67 3.83
CA THR A 306 22.92 -18.64 5.18
C THR A 306 23.52 -17.27 5.41
N GLU A 307 23.02 -16.55 6.43
CA GLU A 307 23.49 -15.21 6.77
C GLU A 307 23.28 -14.88 8.25
N TRP A 308 23.98 -13.85 8.75
CA TRP A 308 23.71 -13.29 10.07
C TRP A 308 22.38 -12.55 10.05
N MET A 309 21.45 -12.94 10.94
CA MET A 309 20.13 -12.34 11.02
C MET A 309 19.72 -12.07 12.47
N ASP A 310 18.95 -11.00 12.66
CA ASP A 310 18.25 -10.80 13.93
C ASP A 310 17.03 -11.70 13.98
N VAL A 311 16.95 -12.49 15.04
CA VAL A 311 15.85 -13.43 15.32
C VAL A 311 15.13 -12.96 16.57
N TYR A 312 13.81 -12.89 16.51
CA TYR A 312 12.96 -12.67 17.66
C TYR A 312 12.46 -14.02 18.17
N GLN A 313 12.66 -14.29 19.47
CA GLN A 313 12.12 -15.46 20.14
C GLN A 313 10.87 -15.08 20.92
N GLY A 314 9.69 -15.36 20.35
CA GLY A 314 8.40 -15.25 21.04
C GLY A 314 8.14 -16.43 21.98
N GLU A 315 6.98 -16.44 22.64
CA GLU A 315 6.61 -17.50 23.57
C GLU A 315 6.41 -18.84 22.84
N HIS A 316 5.81 -18.82 21.64
CA HIS A 316 5.50 -20.01 20.84
C HIS A 316 5.83 -19.85 19.37
N PHE A 317 6.76 -18.95 19.03
CA PHE A 317 7.18 -18.71 17.65
C PHE A 317 8.57 -18.08 17.58
N ARG A 318 9.17 -18.16 16.41
CA ARG A 318 10.36 -17.38 16.05
C ARG A 318 10.03 -16.49 14.87
N ALA A 319 10.68 -15.32 14.78
CA ALA A 319 10.52 -14.41 13.66
C ALA A 319 11.86 -13.95 13.13
N VAL A 320 11.93 -13.80 11.80
CA VAL A 320 13.04 -13.19 11.06
C VAL A 320 12.49 -12.16 10.08
N SER A 321 13.35 -11.28 9.56
CA SER A 321 12.97 -10.35 8.50
C SER A 321 14.02 -10.27 7.41
N LEU A 322 13.56 -10.11 6.17
CA LEU A 322 14.37 -9.82 5.00
C LEU A 322 14.14 -8.40 4.53
N SER A 323 15.23 -7.63 4.41
CA SER A 323 15.15 -6.25 3.93
C SER A 323 14.80 -6.19 2.44
N LEU A 324 13.94 -5.24 2.09
CA LEU A 324 13.56 -4.94 0.71
C LEU A 324 14.28 -3.68 0.22
N GLN A 325 14.68 -3.68 -1.04
CA GLN A 325 15.39 -2.57 -1.65
C GLN A 325 14.50 -1.33 -1.71
N ASP A 326 14.99 -0.21 -1.19
CA ASP A 326 14.30 1.09 -1.14
C ASP A 326 12.92 1.06 -0.43
N SER A 327 12.66 0.00 0.38
CA SER A 327 11.42 -0.18 1.13
C SER A 327 11.72 -0.64 2.56
N GLY A 328 10.72 -1.17 3.27
CA GLY A 328 10.88 -1.77 4.59
C GLY A 328 11.42 -3.19 4.51
N SER A 329 10.71 -4.12 5.15
CA SER A 329 11.11 -5.53 5.24
C SER A 329 9.92 -6.46 5.07
N MET A 330 10.20 -7.69 4.68
CA MET A 330 9.26 -8.79 4.81
C MET A 330 9.63 -9.60 6.04
N TYR A 331 8.66 -9.78 6.92
CA TYR A 331 8.77 -10.55 8.15
C TYR A 331 8.15 -11.91 7.95
N PHE A 332 8.79 -12.94 8.52
CA PHE A 332 8.27 -14.29 8.61
C PHE A 332 8.20 -14.70 10.08
N LEU A 333 7.02 -15.12 10.51
CA LEU A 333 6.78 -15.62 11.87
C LEU A 333 6.38 -17.09 11.75
N LEU A 334 7.25 -17.95 12.28
CA LEU A 334 7.10 -19.40 12.24
C LEU A 334 6.66 -19.89 13.62
N PRO A 335 5.45 -20.49 13.76
CA PRO A 335 5.03 -21.06 15.04
C PRO A 335 5.91 -22.28 15.40
N ASP A 336 6.02 -22.56 16.70
CA ASP A 336 6.63 -23.79 17.18
C ASP A 336 5.83 -25.00 16.68
N GLU A 337 6.44 -26.19 16.68
CA GLU A 337 5.74 -27.41 16.33
C GLU A 337 4.50 -27.61 17.21
N ASN A 338 3.35 -27.91 16.58
CA ASN A 338 2.03 -28.06 17.21
C ASN A 338 1.38 -26.78 17.75
N THR A 339 1.91 -25.60 17.46
CA THR A 339 1.24 -24.32 17.73
C THR A 339 0.44 -23.91 16.48
N ASP A 340 -0.82 -23.51 16.68
CA ASP A 340 -1.66 -23.01 15.60
C ASP A 340 -1.16 -21.63 15.12
N VAL A 341 -0.97 -21.46 13.81
CA VAL A 341 -0.56 -20.19 13.22
C VAL A 341 -1.53 -19.04 13.55
N ASN A 342 -2.80 -19.33 13.80
CA ASN A 342 -3.80 -18.35 14.24
C ASN A 342 -3.47 -17.70 15.59
N GLU A 343 -2.70 -18.38 16.47
CA GLU A 343 -2.24 -17.81 17.74
C GLU A 343 -1.28 -16.64 17.51
N LEU A 344 -0.47 -16.69 16.45
CA LEU A 344 0.48 -15.63 16.10
C LEU A 344 -0.22 -14.33 15.73
N VAL A 345 -1.34 -14.42 15.00
CA VAL A 345 -2.15 -13.26 14.61
C VAL A 345 -2.66 -12.48 15.83
N SER A 346 -2.91 -13.19 16.92
CA SER A 346 -3.39 -12.62 18.19
C SER A 346 -2.29 -12.37 19.22
N SER A 347 -1.04 -12.67 18.89
CA SER A 347 0.09 -12.53 19.81
C SER A 347 0.33 -11.06 20.20
N PRO A 348 0.52 -10.76 21.50
CA PRO A 348 0.89 -9.43 21.95
C PRO A 348 2.30 -9.02 21.50
N ASP A 349 3.11 -9.99 21.07
CA ASP A 349 4.47 -9.74 20.60
C ASP A 349 4.52 -9.36 19.10
N LEU A 350 3.42 -9.56 18.36
CA LEU A 350 3.39 -9.28 16.94
C LEU A 350 3.85 -7.85 16.61
N MET A 351 3.31 -6.85 17.31
CA MET A 351 3.71 -5.46 17.06
C MET A 351 5.12 -5.15 17.56
N LYS A 352 5.62 -5.84 18.60
CA LYS A 352 7.02 -5.71 19.05
C LYS A 352 8.00 -6.17 17.97
N VAL A 353 7.68 -7.28 17.28
CA VAL A 353 8.46 -7.76 16.13
C VAL A 353 8.47 -6.73 15.01
N ILE A 354 7.28 -6.26 14.60
CA ILE A 354 7.14 -5.33 13.47
C ILE A 354 7.79 -3.97 13.77
N ARG A 355 7.64 -3.46 15.01
CA ARG A 355 8.23 -2.17 15.45
C ARG A 355 9.70 -2.31 15.87
N ARG A 356 10.24 -3.54 15.83
CA ARG A 356 11.61 -3.84 16.26
C ARG A 356 11.89 -3.25 17.63
N ASP A 357 11.07 -3.63 18.62
CA ASP A 357 11.26 -3.16 20.00
C ASP A 357 12.57 -3.71 20.57
N GLU A 358 13.64 -2.91 20.44
CA GLU A 358 14.99 -3.25 20.92
C GLU A 358 15.09 -3.30 22.45
N SER A 359 14.07 -2.83 23.17
CA SER A 359 14.01 -2.96 24.63
C SER A 359 13.65 -4.37 25.09
N SER A 360 13.23 -5.24 24.18
CA SER A 360 12.92 -6.65 24.44
C SER A 360 14.19 -7.48 24.47
N ASP A 361 14.38 -8.27 25.54
CA ASP A 361 15.47 -9.25 25.67
C ASP A 361 15.31 -10.47 24.73
N ASN A 362 14.25 -10.48 23.90
CA ASN A 362 13.92 -11.60 23.02
C ASN A 362 14.68 -11.59 21.67
N TRP A 363 15.44 -10.53 21.40
CA TRP A 363 16.25 -10.43 20.18
C TRP A 363 17.65 -11.04 20.37
N TYR A 364 18.11 -11.82 19.41
CA TYR A 364 19.46 -12.34 19.31
C TYR A 364 19.86 -12.47 17.85
N SER A 365 21.16 -12.54 17.55
CA SER A 365 21.67 -12.47 16.15
C SER A 365 22.60 -13.66 15.88
N PRO A 366 22.07 -14.86 15.57
CA PRO A 366 22.85 -16.03 15.20
C PRO A 366 23.19 -16.03 13.72
N MET A 367 24.02 -17.00 13.29
CA MET A 367 24.03 -17.43 11.90
C MET A 367 22.77 -18.24 11.61
N VAL A 368 21.99 -17.85 10.60
CA VAL A 368 20.71 -18.48 10.26
C VAL A 368 20.82 -19.21 8.93
N ASN A 369 20.55 -20.50 8.91
CA ASN A 369 20.25 -21.27 7.71
C ASN A 369 18.77 -21.05 7.39
N LEU A 370 18.50 -20.09 6.52
CA LEU A 370 17.14 -19.67 6.16
C LEU A 370 16.65 -20.48 4.96
N SER A 371 15.45 -21.07 5.10
CA SER A 371 14.72 -21.72 3.99
C SER A 371 13.32 -21.15 3.88
N VAL A 372 13.01 -20.55 2.73
CA VAL A 372 11.73 -19.89 2.44
C VAL A 372 11.11 -20.50 1.18
N PRO A 373 9.88 -21.03 1.22
CA PRO A 373 9.22 -21.53 0.03
C PRO A 373 8.86 -20.40 -0.93
N LYS A 374 8.93 -20.63 -2.24
CA LYS A 374 8.22 -19.78 -3.19
C LYS A 374 6.72 -19.97 -2.97
N PHE A 375 5.98 -18.89 -2.90
CA PHE A 375 4.54 -18.98 -2.78
C PHE A 375 3.84 -17.81 -3.45
N LYS A 376 2.58 -18.06 -3.77
CA LYS A 376 1.62 -17.04 -4.16
C LYS A 376 0.37 -17.20 -3.30
N VAL A 377 -0.09 -16.10 -2.73
CA VAL A 377 -1.33 -16.03 -1.99
C VAL A 377 -2.21 -14.93 -2.59
N SER A 378 -3.49 -15.25 -2.76
CA SER A 378 -4.47 -14.33 -3.32
C SER A 378 -5.80 -14.56 -2.63
N GLU A 379 -6.47 -13.48 -2.25
CA GLU A 379 -7.76 -13.55 -1.59
C GLU A 379 -8.66 -12.40 -2.06
N LYS A 380 -9.96 -12.67 -2.09
CA LYS A 380 -11.01 -11.67 -2.22
C LYS A 380 -12.00 -11.87 -1.09
N THR A 381 -12.20 -10.84 -0.27
CA THR A 381 -13.03 -10.87 0.93
C THR A 381 -14.12 -9.82 0.87
N ASP A 382 -15.34 -10.17 1.22
CA ASP A 382 -16.39 -9.22 1.56
C ASP A 382 -16.16 -8.70 2.99
N LEU A 383 -16.02 -7.39 3.11
CA LEU A 383 -15.66 -6.72 4.36
C LEU A 383 -16.86 -6.34 5.24
N ILE A 384 -18.10 -6.56 4.84
CA ILE A 384 -19.28 -6.09 5.58
C ILE A 384 -19.26 -6.60 7.02
N GLU A 385 -18.99 -7.90 7.21
CA GLU A 385 -18.92 -8.48 8.56
C GLU A 385 -17.65 -8.02 9.31
N THR A 386 -16.54 -7.82 8.62
CA THR A 386 -15.31 -7.24 9.19
C THR A 386 -15.55 -5.82 9.69
N VAL A 387 -16.17 -4.97 8.89
CA VAL A 387 -16.53 -3.59 9.24
C VAL A 387 -17.43 -3.55 10.47
N ARG A 388 -18.44 -4.46 10.51
CA ARG A 388 -19.33 -4.63 11.66
C ARG A 388 -18.59 -5.06 12.93
N ALA A 389 -17.71 -6.05 12.81
CA ALA A 389 -16.93 -6.58 13.91
C ALA A 389 -15.94 -5.55 14.48
N LEU A 390 -15.44 -4.64 13.63
CA LEU A 390 -14.59 -3.51 14.01
C LEU A 390 -15.38 -2.33 14.60
N GLY A 391 -16.71 -2.45 14.79
CA GLY A 391 -17.55 -1.48 15.49
C GLY A 391 -18.22 -0.44 14.60
N VAL A 392 -18.09 -0.52 13.27
CA VAL A 392 -18.78 0.38 12.33
C VAL A 392 -20.11 -0.25 11.94
N THR A 393 -21.19 0.12 12.63
CA THR A 393 -22.54 -0.45 12.45
C THR A 393 -23.49 0.52 11.76
N ASP A 394 -23.42 1.81 12.09
CA ASP A 394 -24.34 2.81 11.56
C ASP A 394 -24.21 2.99 10.04
N ALA A 395 -22.99 2.90 9.50
CA ALA A 395 -22.78 2.94 8.05
C ALA A 395 -23.51 1.82 7.28
N LEU A 396 -23.84 0.71 7.95
CA LEU A 396 -24.49 -0.48 7.40
C LEU A 396 -26.04 -0.45 7.56
N ASP A 397 -26.58 0.57 8.19
CA ASP A 397 -28.00 0.70 8.53
C ASP A 397 -28.64 1.89 7.79
N THR A 398 -29.69 1.64 7.03
CA THR A 398 -30.37 2.65 6.21
C THR A 398 -30.97 3.80 7.00
N ASP A 399 -31.33 3.56 8.27
CA ASP A 399 -31.97 4.57 9.13
C ASP A 399 -30.94 5.38 9.96
N LEU A 400 -29.71 4.88 10.09
CA LEU A 400 -28.66 5.48 10.94
C LEU A 400 -27.50 6.07 10.14
N ALA A 401 -27.24 5.59 8.93
CA ALA A 401 -26.12 6.03 8.13
C ALA A 401 -26.25 7.50 7.69
N ASP A 402 -25.18 8.28 7.90
CA ASP A 402 -25.11 9.67 7.49
C ASP A 402 -23.96 9.88 6.50
N PHE A 403 -24.30 10.05 5.23
CA PHE A 403 -23.39 10.38 4.13
C PHE A 403 -23.61 11.80 3.58
N SER A 404 -24.25 12.67 4.37
CA SER A 404 -24.58 14.06 3.98
C SER A 404 -23.39 14.92 3.55
N PRO A 405 -22.14 14.72 4.04
CA PRO A 405 -21.00 15.46 3.53
C PRO A 405 -20.69 15.25 2.05
N LEU A 406 -21.05 14.11 1.49
CA LEU A 406 -20.90 13.83 0.07
C LEU A 406 -22.18 14.07 -0.72
N THR A 407 -23.32 13.63 -0.21
CA THR A 407 -24.60 13.53 -0.96
C THR A 407 -25.65 14.58 -0.56
N GLY A 408 -25.31 15.47 0.39
CA GLY A 408 -26.28 16.45 0.93
C GLY A 408 -27.39 15.75 1.73
N ASP A 409 -28.63 16.22 1.57
CA ASP A 409 -29.80 15.73 2.33
C ASP A 409 -30.39 14.42 1.78
N LYS A 410 -29.63 13.60 1.03
CA LYS A 410 -30.13 12.34 0.51
C LYS A 410 -30.25 11.33 1.65
N GLU A 411 -31.47 10.83 1.84
CA GLU A 411 -31.81 9.85 2.88
C GLU A 411 -31.70 8.38 2.39
N ASN A 412 -31.69 7.45 3.31
CA ASN A 412 -31.72 6.00 3.07
C ASN A 412 -30.49 5.45 2.30
N LEU A 413 -29.33 6.08 2.49
CA LEU A 413 -28.07 5.55 2.00
C LEU A 413 -27.42 4.67 3.07
N TYR A 414 -26.73 3.62 2.65
CA TYR A 414 -25.92 2.77 3.54
C TYR A 414 -24.80 2.10 2.75
N LEU A 415 -23.80 1.64 3.46
CA LEU A 415 -22.71 0.86 2.87
C LEU A 415 -23.22 -0.55 2.58
N SER A 416 -23.61 -0.79 1.34
CA SER A 416 -24.20 -2.06 0.89
C SER A 416 -23.16 -3.07 0.43
N LYS A 417 -21.94 -2.62 0.12
CA LYS A 417 -20.86 -3.44 -0.42
C LYS A 417 -19.50 -2.89 0.00
N ALA A 418 -18.61 -3.77 0.40
CA ALA A 418 -17.23 -3.45 0.70
C ALA A 418 -16.35 -4.67 0.37
N ASP A 419 -15.69 -4.65 -0.77
CA ASP A 419 -14.82 -5.73 -1.24
C ASP A 419 -13.34 -5.35 -1.05
N HIS A 420 -12.55 -6.32 -0.60
CA HIS A 420 -11.10 -6.25 -0.61
C HIS A 420 -10.52 -7.40 -1.41
N ALA A 421 -9.55 -7.11 -2.25
CA ALA A 421 -8.77 -8.13 -2.94
C ALA A 421 -7.28 -7.83 -2.81
N ALA A 422 -6.52 -8.82 -2.40
CA ALA A 422 -5.08 -8.74 -2.28
C ALA A 422 -4.41 -9.95 -2.94
N THR A 423 -3.23 -9.74 -3.48
CA THR A 423 -2.37 -10.81 -3.97
C THR A 423 -0.92 -10.47 -3.67
N LEU A 424 -0.16 -11.48 -3.28
CA LEU A 424 1.27 -11.38 -3.03
C LEU A 424 1.95 -12.67 -3.50
N GLU A 425 3.08 -12.51 -4.17
CA GLU A 425 3.91 -13.59 -4.67
C GLU A 425 5.36 -13.28 -4.34
N ILE A 426 6.16 -14.29 -3.98
CA ILE A 426 7.60 -14.16 -3.76
C ILE A 426 8.38 -15.18 -4.55
N ASP A 427 9.55 -14.75 -5.01
CA ASP A 427 10.56 -15.58 -5.66
C ASP A 427 11.97 -15.18 -5.18
N GLU A 428 13.00 -15.72 -5.81
CA GLU A 428 14.41 -15.45 -5.48
C GLU A 428 14.79 -13.97 -5.61
N ASN A 429 14.04 -13.19 -6.38
CA ASN A 429 14.34 -11.79 -6.69
C ASN A 429 13.64 -10.81 -5.75
N GLY A 430 12.51 -11.21 -5.15
CA GLY A 430 11.75 -10.29 -4.30
C GLY A 430 10.28 -10.64 -4.13
N VAL A 431 9.55 -9.62 -3.73
CA VAL A 431 8.10 -9.62 -3.62
C VAL A 431 7.52 -9.19 -4.96
N THR A 432 6.62 -9.99 -5.52
CA THR A 432 5.99 -9.84 -6.83
C THR A 432 6.99 -9.80 -7.99
N GLY A 433 7.28 -10.96 -8.56
CA GLY A 433 8.31 -11.31 -9.52
C GLY A 433 8.69 -10.26 -10.58
N ALA A 434 9.93 -9.84 -10.54
CA ALA A 434 10.67 -9.28 -11.66
C ALA A 434 12.05 -9.93 -11.68
N ALA A 435 12.33 -10.65 -12.75
CA ALA A 435 13.63 -11.24 -12.98
C ALA A 435 14.72 -10.16 -13.04
N TYR A 436 15.66 -10.25 -12.14
CA TYR A 436 16.92 -9.55 -12.16
C TYR A 436 17.99 -10.50 -11.68
N THR A 437 19.09 -10.62 -12.42
CA THR A 437 20.22 -11.48 -12.06
C THR A 437 21.39 -10.56 -11.70
N GLU A 438 21.76 -10.52 -10.43
CA GLU A 438 23.01 -9.92 -9.96
C GLU A 438 24.04 -11.03 -9.72
N LEU A 439 25.23 -10.90 -10.32
CA LEU A 439 26.38 -11.74 -10.06
C LEU A 439 27.32 -10.99 -9.11
N GLY A 440 27.02 -11.04 -7.82
CA GLY A 440 27.92 -10.56 -6.77
C GLY A 440 28.75 -11.74 -6.23
N ILE A 441 30.08 -11.67 -6.33
CA ILE A 441 31.00 -12.59 -5.66
C ILE A 441 31.49 -11.87 -4.41
N SER A 442 31.04 -12.29 -3.23
CA SER A 442 31.57 -11.84 -1.95
C SER A 442 32.26 -13.02 -1.28
N GLU A 443 33.58 -12.94 -1.15
CA GLU A 443 34.33 -13.81 -0.24
C GLU A 443 34.40 -13.12 1.13
N THR A 444 33.70 -13.66 2.13
CA THR A 444 33.97 -13.36 3.52
C THR A 444 34.40 -14.63 4.23
N ALA A 445 35.67 -14.72 4.57
CA ALA A 445 36.11 -15.66 5.57
C ALA A 445 35.63 -15.16 6.93
N ALA A 446 34.41 -15.57 7.32
CA ALA A 446 33.91 -15.37 8.65
C ALA A 446 34.31 -16.56 9.53
N GLU A 447 34.74 -16.32 10.77
CA GLU A 447 34.82 -17.34 11.80
C GLU A 447 33.42 -17.96 11.93
N ILE A 448 33.33 -19.29 11.90
CA ILE A 448 32.06 -20.02 12.11
C ILE A 448 31.63 -19.74 13.55
N PRO A 449 30.46 -19.14 13.78
CA PRO A 449 29.99 -18.85 15.13
C PRO A 449 29.56 -20.10 15.86
N ASP A 450 29.66 -20.07 17.20
CA ASP A 450 29.18 -21.16 18.05
C ASP A 450 27.64 -21.28 18.07
N ASP A 451 26.90 -20.26 17.54
CA ASP A 451 25.43 -20.19 17.50
C ASP A 451 24.94 -20.16 16.04
N GLU A 452 24.66 -21.34 15.50
CA GLU A 452 24.02 -21.53 14.19
C GLU A 452 22.63 -22.15 14.40
N ILE A 453 21.61 -21.63 13.70
CA ILE A 453 20.24 -22.13 13.79
C ILE A 453 19.62 -22.35 12.41
N ASP A 454 18.72 -23.32 12.33
CA ASP A 454 17.86 -23.51 11.16
C ASP A 454 16.54 -22.75 11.36
N PHE A 455 16.14 -22.00 10.31
CA PHE A 455 14.84 -21.34 10.21
C PHE A 455 14.19 -21.76 8.90
N VAL A 456 13.37 -22.81 8.97
CA VAL A 456 12.77 -23.47 7.80
C VAL A 456 11.26 -23.25 7.81
N LEU A 457 10.74 -22.55 6.81
CA LEU A 457 9.32 -22.31 6.63
C LEU A 457 8.66 -23.51 5.92
N ASP A 458 8.65 -24.64 6.59
CA ASP A 458 8.15 -25.94 6.10
C ASP A 458 6.70 -26.25 6.50
N ARG A 459 6.03 -25.36 7.23
CA ARG A 459 4.68 -25.50 7.76
C ARG A 459 3.98 -24.15 7.80
N PRO A 460 2.65 -24.06 8.12
CA PRO A 460 1.92 -22.80 8.15
C PRO A 460 2.64 -21.67 8.91
N PHE A 461 2.72 -20.50 8.29
CA PHE A 461 3.40 -19.33 8.85
C PHE A 461 2.66 -18.02 8.56
N LEU A 462 2.89 -17.03 9.40
CA LEU A 462 2.43 -15.65 9.20
C LEU A 462 3.53 -14.83 8.50
N PHE A 463 3.16 -14.01 7.52
CA PHE A 463 4.07 -13.04 6.92
C PHE A 463 3.50 -11.62 6.97
N LEU A 464 4.39 -10.62 6.98
CA LEU A 464 4.05 -9.21 6.82
C LEU A 464 5.05 -8.53 5.90
N VAL A 465 4.58 -7.57 5.13
CA VAL A 465 5.42 -6.68 4.33
C VAL A 465 5.22 -5.26 4.84
N THR A 466 6.31 -4.58 5.18
CA THR A 466 6.26 -3.20 5.65
C THR A 466 6.81 -2.22 4.61
N GLY A 467 6.29 -1.00 4.64
CA GLY A 467 6.92 0.15 3.99
C GLY A 467 8.14 0.65 4.78
N GLN A 468 8.88 1.58 4.17
CA GLN A 468 10.04 2.21 4.82
C GLN A 468 9.68 2.99 6.10
N ASP A 469 8.45 3.44 6.23
CA ASP A 469 7.91 4.11 7.43
C ASP A 469 7.36 3.15 8.49
N GLY A 470 7.41 1.84 8.25
CA GLY A 470 6.84 0.81 9.11
C GLY A 470 5.33 0.60 8.96
N SER A 471 4.67 1.21 7.96
CA SER A 471 3.29 0.88 7.59
C SER A 471 3.19 -0.58 7.17
N ILE A 472 2.14 -1.30 7.60
CA ILE A 472 1.90 -2.67 7.16
C ILE A 472 1.20 -2.63 5.80
N LEU A 473 1.98 -2.92 4.73
CA LEU A 473 1.51 -2.92 3.35
C LEU A 473 0.69 -4.17 3.04
N PHE A 474 1.19 -5.33 3.47
CA PHE A 474 0.51 -6.62 3.37
C PHE A 474 0.73 -7.41 4.65
N SER A 475 -0.26 -8.23 4.98
CA SER A 475 -0.11 -9.30 5.94
C SER A 475 -0.93 -10.51 5.50
N GLY A 476 -0.47 -11.72 5.81
CA GLY A 476 -1.16 -12.93 5.42
C GLY A 476 -0.63 -14.17 6.10
N VAL A 477 -1.43 -15.22 6.05
CA VAL A 477 -1.07 -16.54 6.56
C VAL A 477 -1.05 -17.53 5.40
N VAL A 478 0.10 -18.17 5.22
CA VAL A 478 0.29 -19.26 4.27
C VAL A 478 0.04 -20.57 5.01
N ARG A 479 -1.06 -21.26 4.68
CA ARG A 479 -1.41 -22.58 5.25
C ARG A 479 -1.17 -23.69 4.27
N ASN A 480 -1.27 -23.40 3.00
CA ASN A 480 -1.06 -24.37 1.92
C ASN A 480 -0.30 -23.72 0.77
N ILE A 481 0.57 -24.48 0.14
CA ILE A 481 1.28 -24.06 -1.08
C ILE A 481 0.98 -25.11 -2.14
N ALA A 482 0.59 -24.67 -3.35
CA ALA A 482 0.36 -25.57 -4.47
C ALA A 482 1.67 -26.28 -4.87
N GLU A 483 1.57 -27.52 -5.33
CA GLU A 483 2.71 -28.28 -5.84
C GLU A 483 3.34 -27.55 -7.04
N THR A 484 4.68 -27.37 -7.04
CA THR A 484 5.44 -26.61 -8.03
C THR A 484 6.20 -27.51 -9.00
#